data_e220763297681541c1f09c2f66ee22b9
#
_entry.id   e220763297681541c1f09c2f66ee22b9
#
_cell.length_a   1.000
_cell.length_b   1.000
_cell.length_c   1.000
_cell.angle_alpha   90.00
_cell.angle_beta   90.00
_cell.angle_gamma   90.00
#
_symmetry.space_group_name_H-M   'P 1'
#
loop_
_entity.id
_entity.type
_entity.pdbx_description
1 polymer ?
#
loop_
_entity_poly.entity_id
_entity_poly.type
_entity_poly.pdbx_seq_one_letter_code
_entity_poly.pdbx_strand_id
1 'polypeptide(L)'
;MRRLARTLVALVIAAPAARAQEPSLAAKLDKPTLLAVTAIIDSARAAKLPTKPLNDKALEGAATGADGPKIVAAVRLLSGRMSSARRALSSSASADEITAAVGALEAGVSTRDLARVQAASGKRPVTMPLAVLTDLIGRQVPIPTATMLVLQLVKSAVKDSDLSLYQRNVRADIERGADPSAAATTRARGLTQRGGAGTNRPTQ
;
A
#
# COMPACT_ATOMS: atom_id res chain seq x y z
N MET A 1 -8.90 -71.56 -20.78
CA MET A 1 -8.34 -70.32 -21.34
C MET A 1 -8.36 -69.24 -20.22
N ARG A 2 -7.28 -69.10 -19.49
CA ARG A 2 -7.17 -68.16 -18.37
C ARG A 2 -6.55 -66.87 -18.89
N ARG A 3 -7.31 -65.76 -18.86
CA ARG A 3 -6.81 -64.41 -19.20
C ARG A 3 -6.27 -63.76 -17.92
N LEU A 4 -4.96 -63.55 -17.88
CA LEU A 4 -4.26 -62.77 -16.85
C LEU A 4 -4.43 -61.29 -17.13
N ALA A 5 -5.19 -60.60 -16.28
CA ALA A 5 -5.24 -59.13 -16.29
C ALA A 5 -4.02 -58.58 -15.56
N ARG A 6 -3.15 -57.86 -16.28
CA ARG A 6 -2.02 -57.13 -15.71
C ARG A 6 -2.53 -55.74 -15.27
N THR A 7 -2.62 -55.53 -13.97
CA THR A 7 -2.93 -54.23 -13.36
C THR A 7 -1.63 -53.41 -13.30
N LEU A 8 -1.54 -52.33 -14.07
CA LEU A 8 -0.48 -51.35 -14.01
C LEU A 8 -0.79 -50.38 -12.88
N VAL A 9 -0.03 -50.46 -11.79
CA VAL A 9 -0.07 -49.48 -10.70
C VAL A 9 0.85 -48.30 -11.11
N ALA A 10 0.27 -47.17 -11.46
CA ALA A 10 0.98 -45.93 -11.70
C ALA A 10 1.34 -45.29 -10.37
N LEU A 11 2.64 -45.34 -10.03
CA LEU A 11 3.20 -44.63 -8.85
C LEU A 11 3.31 -43.14 -9.18
N VAL A 12 2.38 -42.31 -8.69
CA VAL A 12 2.48 -40.84 -8.77
C VAL A 12 3.45 -40.37 -7.70
N ILE A 13 4.66 -40.05 -8.12
CA ILE A 13 5.66 -39.39 -7.28
C ILE A 13 5.25 -37.91 -7.17
N ALA A 14 4.60 -37.55 -6.08
CA ALA A 14 4.36 -36.15 -5.69
C ALA A 14 5.71 -35.52 -5.30
N ALA A 15 6.30 -34.72 -6.17
CA ALA A 15 7.45 -33.90 -5.84
C ALA A 15 7.02 -32.87 -4.78
N PRO A 16 7.72 -32.74 -3.64
CA PRO A 16 7.45 -31.68 -2.70
C PRO A 16 7.76 -30.34 -3.39
N ALA A 17 6.74 -29.48 -3.54
CA ALA A 17 6.93 -28.11 -3.93
C ALA A 17 7.88 -27.47 -2.90
N ALA A 18 9.13 -27.21 -3.32
CA ALA A 18 10.08 -26.44 -2.53
C ALA A 18 9.49 -25.04 -2.32
N ARG A 19 8.85 -24.82 -1.16
CA ARG A 19 8.54 -23.48 -0.68
C ARG A 19 9.89 -22.79 -0.54
N ALA A 20 10.14 -21.78 -1.39
CA ALA A 20 11.25 -20.87 -1.17
C ALA A 20 11.12 -20.32 0.25
N GLN A 21 11.99 -20.79 1.16
CA GLN A 21 12.03 -20.26 2.52
C GLN A 21 12.42 -18.80 2.41
N GLU A 22 11.53 -17.90 2.85
CA GLU A 22 11.89 -16.49 2.99
C GLU A 22 13.16 -16.43 3.87
N PRO A 23 14.17 -15.66 3.45
CA PRO A 23 15.43 -15.59 4.18
C PRO A 23 15.15 -15.12 5.62
N SER A 24 15.53 -15.93 6.60
CA SER A 24 15.32 -15.57 8.00
C SER A 24 16.24 -14.41 8.39
N LEU A 25 15.74 -13.47 9.18
CA LEU A 25 16.54 -12.37 9.73
C LEU A 25 17.79 -12.87 10.44
N ALA A 26 17.69 -14.02 11.14
CA ALA A 26 18.79 -14.65 11.85
C ALA A 26 19.95 -15.08 10.95
N ALA A 27 19.69 -15.38 9.67
CA ALA A 27 20.74 -15.75 8.71
C ALA A 27 21.43 -14.54 8.05
N LYS A 28 20.88 -13.33 8.23
CA LYS A 28 21.32 -12.11 7.52
C LYS A 28 21.82 -11.00 8.44
N LEU A 29 21.45 -11.02 9.71
CA LEU A 29 21.80 -10.00 10.70
C LEU A 29 22.77 -10.55 11.74
N ASP A 30 23.68 -9.72 12.23
CA ASP A 30 24.46 -10.01 13.41
C ASP A 30 23.59 -10.10 14.67
N LYS A 31 24.09 -10.74 15.70
CA LYS A 31 23.31 -11.00 16.92
C LYS A 31 22.77 -9.74 17.60
N PRO A 32 23.53 -8.64 17.80
CA PRO A 32 23.02 -7.40 18.38
C PRO A 32 21.90 -6.78 17.54
N THR A 33 22.10 -6.67 16.22
CA THR A 33 21.11 -6.13 15.28
C THR A 33 19.84 -6.96 15.25
N LEU A 34 19.95 -8.30 15.21
CA LEU A 34 18.83 -9.22 15.24
C LEU A 34 17.98 -9.02 16.51
N LEU A 35 18.60 -8.95 17.67
CA LEU A 35 17.88 -8.74 18.94
C LEU A 35 17.11 -7.41 18.93
N ALA A 36 17.76 -6.33 18.49
CA ALA A 36 17.12 -5.00 18.44
C ALA A 36 15.96 -4.95 17.44
N VAL A 37 16.12 -5.51 16.24
CA VAL A 37 15.07 -5.58 15.21
C VAL A 37 13.91 -6.44 15.70
N THR A 38 14.17 -7.60 16.29
CA THR A 38 13.13 -8.49 16.83
C THR A 38 12.31 -7.78 17.91
N ALA A 39 12.93 -7.05 18.81
CA ALA A 39 12.23 -6.28 19.85
C ALA A 39 11.27 -5.22 19.24
N ILE A 40 11.68 -4.55 18.16
CA ILE A 40 10.81 -3.58 17.44
C ILE A 40 9.63 -4.32 16.79
N ILE A 41 9.88 -5.46 16.14
CA ILE A 41 8.84 -6.27 15.49
C ILE A 41 7.83 -6.80 16.50
N ASP A 42 8.29 -7.27 17.67
CA ASP A 42 7.41 -7.77 18.72
C ASP A 42 6.54 -6.65 19.31
N SER A 43 7.12 -5.46 19.51
CA SER A 43 6.37 -4.27 19.90
C SER A 43 5.31 -3.90 18.88
N ALA A 44 5.65 -3.94 17.58
CA ALA A 44 4.71 -3.67 16.49
C ALA A 44 3.59 -4.72 16.47
N ARG A 45 3.92 -6.00 16.67
CA ARG A 45 2.94 -7.10 16.75
C ARG A 45 1.98 -6.91 17.93
N ALA A 46 2.50 -6.55 19.11
CA ALA A 46 1.67 -6.24 20.28
C ALA A 46 0.73 -5.05 20.01
N ALA A 47 1.20 -4.05 19.25
CA ALA A 47 0.39 -2.94 18.78
C ALA A 47 -0.53 -3.29 17.60
N LYS A 48 -0.60 -4.55 17.16
CA LYS A 48 -1.38 -5.04 16.01
C LYS A 48 -1.02 -4.35 14.69
N LEU A 49 0.22 -3.90 14.53
CA LEU A 49 0.73 -3.38 13.26
C LEU A 49 1.20 -4.53 12.36
N PRO A 50 1.16 -4.37 11.02
CA PRO A 50 1.72 -5.38 10.12
C PRO A 50 3.23 -5.49 10.32
N THR A 51 3.73 -6.73 10.53
CA THR A 51 5.15 -6.97 10.80
C THR A 51 5.97 -7.26 9.55
N LYS A 52 5.30 -7.69 8.46
CA LYS A 52 6.00 -8.01 7.21
C LYS A 52 6.83 -6.84 6.66
N PRO A 53 6.32 -5.60 6.57
CA PRO A 53 7.12 -4.46 6.09
C PRO A 53 8.37 -4.19 6.95
N LEU A 54 8.32 -4.47 8.26
CA LEU A 54 9.46 -4.32 9.14
C LEU A 54 10.54 -5.38 8.88
N ASN A 55 10.12 -6.64 8.67
CA ASN A 55 11.01 -7.72 8.25
C ASN A 55 11.67 -7.40 6.91
N ASP A 56 10.86 -7.00 5.91
CA ASP A 56 11.34 -6.65 4.57
C ASP A 56 12.37 -5.51 4.64
N LYS A 57 12.13 -4.49 5.48
CA LYS A 57 13.05 -3.36 5.66
C LYS A 57 14.38 -3.77 6.30
N ALA A 58 14.35 -4.69 7.25
CA ALA A 58 15.57 -5.22 7.86
C ALA A 58 16.37 -6.06 6.85
N LEU A 59 15.69 -6.91 6.05
CA LEU A 59 16.32 -7.71 5.01
C LEU A 59 16.89 -6.84 3.88
N GLU A 60 16.20 -5.77 3.47
CA GLU A 60 16.69 -4.78 2.52
C GLU A 60 18.00 -4.15 3.01
N GLY A 61 18.03 -3.70 4.27
CA GLY A 61 19.24 -3.14 4.87
C GLY A 61 20.41 -4.14 4.88
N ALA A 62 20.15 -5.40 5.24
CA ALA A 62 21.15 -6.45 5.22
C ALA A 62 21.65 -6.74 3.78
N ALA A 63 20.75 -6.79 2.81
CA ALA A 63 21.10 -7.05 1.40
C ALA A 63 21.94 -5.93 0.77
N THR A 64 21.74 -4.68 1.22
CA THR A 64 22.53 -3.51 0.78
C THR A 64 23.83 -3.31 1.55
N GLY A 65 24.13 -4.19 2.52
CA GLY A 65 25.33 -4.10 3.35
C GLY A 65 25.32 -2.93 4.34
N ALA A 66 24.14 -2.48 4.75
CA ALA A 66 24.03 -1.42 5.75
C ALA A 66 24.48 -1.90 7.14
N ASP A 67 25.12 -1.00 7.91
CA ASP A 67 25.53 -1.28 9.28
C ASP A 67 24.32 -1.58 10.18
N GLY A 68 24.49 -2.47 11.16
CA GLY A 68 23.44 -2.86 12.09
C GLY A 68 22.68 -1.69 12.72
N PRO A 69 23.35 -0.65 13.27
CA PRO A 69 22.68 0.54 13.79
C PRO A 69 21.80 1.27 12.78
N LYS A 70 22.21 1.33 11.50
CA LYS A 70 21.40 1.94 10.43
C LYS A 70 20.16 1.11 10.12
N ILE A 71 20.29 -0.22 10.10
CA ILE A 71 19.16 -1.14 9.92
C ILE A 71 18.13 -0.94 11.05
N VAL A 72 18.59 -0.96 12.30
CA VAL A 72 17.73 -0.76 13.49
C VAL A 72 17.03 0.60 13.42
N ALA A 73 17.74 1.67 13.04
CA ALA A 73 17.16 3.01 12.90
C ALA A 73 16.08 3.05 11.82
N ALA A 74 16.32 2.43 10.67
CA ALA A 74 15.36 2.37 9.57
C ALA A 74 14.09 1.60 9.96
N VAL A 75 14.23 0.45 10.60
CA VAL A 75 13.10 -0.37 11.08
C VAL A 75 12.30 0.38 12.16
N ARG A 76 12.99 1.07 13.09
CA ARG A 76 12.33 1.89 14.12
C ARG A 76 11.56 3.06 13.52
N LEU A 77 12.14 3.75 12.53
CA LEU A 77 11.48 4.84 11.83
C LEU A 77 10.22 4.36 11.13
N LEU A 78 10.29 3.25 10.40
CA LEU A 78 9.14 2.64 9.72
C LEU A 78 8.05 2.25 10.73
N SER A 79 8.39 1.59 11.84
CA SER A 79 7.45 1.25 12.92
C SER A 79 6.75 2.48 13.49
N GLY A 80 7.50 3.58 13.69
CA GLY A 80 6.94 4.86 14.13
C GLY A 80 5.96 5.47 13.13
N ARG A 81 6.29 5.42 11.82
CA ARG A 81 5.39 5.86 10.75
C ARG A 81 4.11 5.02 10.69
N MET A 82 4.23 3.70 10.79
CA MET A 82 3.07 2.80 10.84
C MET A 82 2.16 3.09 12.02
N SER A 83 2.72 3.37 13.20
CA SER A 83 1.98 3.79 14.39
C SER A 83 1.25 5.11 14.16
N SER A 84 1.89 6.07 13.51
CA SER A 84 1.30 7.38 13.17
C SER A 84 0.20 7.24 12.11
N ALA A 85 0.43 6.43 11.08
CA ALA A 85 -0.57 6.10 10.06
C ALA A 85 -1.83 5.51 10.69
N ARG A 86 -1.68 4.50 11.55
CA ARG A 86 -2.80 3.86 12.24
C ARG A 86 -3.60 4.85 13.10
N ARG A 87 -2.92 5.73 13.84
CA ARG A 87 -3.62 6.76 14.64
C ARG A 87 -4.39 7.75 13.78
N ALA A 88 -3.87 8.08 12.59
CA ALA A 88 -4.53 9.00 11.65
C ALA A 88 -5.72 8.35 10.93
N LEU A 89 -5.68 7.07 10.65
CA LEU A 89 -6.76 6.36 9.96
C LEU A 89 -7.85 5.92 10.94
N SER A 90 -7.67 4.78 11.59
CA SER A 90 -8.57 4.24 12.62
C SER A 90 -7.93 3.03 13.32
N SER A 91 -8.50 2.61 14.46
CA SER A 91 -8.07 1.39 15.14
C SER A 91 -8.37 0.11 14.32
N SER A 92 -9.31 0.16 13.38
CA SER A 92 -9.70 -0.95 12.50
C SER A 92 -9.02 -0.92 11.12
N ALA A 93 -8.09 0.03 10.88
CA ALA A 93 -7.38 0.11 9.61
C ALA A 93 -6.66 -1.21 9.29
N SER A 94 -6.82 -1.67 8.06
CA SER A 94 -6.19 -2.89 7.55
C SER A 94 -4.67 -2.71 7.38
N ALA A 95 -3.95 -3.83 7.22
CA ALA A 95 -2.52 -3.80 6.93
C ALA A 95 -2.21 -3.01 5.64
N ASP A 96 -3.04 -3.17 4.61
CA ASP A 96 -2.88 -2.48 3.33
C ASP A 96 -3.13 -0.98 3.45
N GLU A 97 -4.14 -0.57 4.23
CA GLU A 97 -4.41 0.84 4.50
C GLU A 97 -3.27 1.49 5.28
N ILE A 98 -2.73 0.81 6.30
CA ILE A 98 -1.57 1.29 7.06
C ILE A 98 -0.35 1.45 6.12
N THR A 99 -0.11 0.46 5.26
CA THR A 99 1.01 0.50 4.30
C THR A 99 0.84 1.65 3.30
N ALA A 100 -0.34 1.83 2.74
CA ALA A 100 -0.63 2.94 1.84
C ALA A 100 -0.48 4.30 2.53
N ALA A 101 -0.91 4.41 3.79
CA ALA A 101 -0.75 5.63 4.58
C ALA A 101 0.72 5.92 4.91
N VAL A 102 1.54 4.90 5.16
CA VAL A 102 3.00 5.07 5.32
C VAL A 102 3.61 5.66 4.05
N GLY A 103 3.26 5.12 2.87
CA GLY A 103 3.71 5.68 1.58
C GLY A 103 3.32 7.16 1.41
N ALA A 104 2.10 7.53 1.80
CA ALA A 104 1.66 8.92 1.76
C ALA A 104 2.45 9.81 2.74
N LEU A 105 2.74 9.33 3.97
CA LEU A 105 3.60 10.05 4.93
C LEU A 105 5.03 10.24 4.39
N GLU A 106 5.57 9.23 3.72
CA GLU A 106 6.89 9.29 3.08
C GLU A 106 6.93 10.29 1.91
N ALA A 107 5.82 10.42 1.19
CA ALA A 107 5.64 11.45 0.16
C ALA A 107 5.40 12.87 0.74
N GLY A 108 5.39 13.02 2.07
CA GLY A 108 5.25 14.33 2.75
C GLY A 108 3.82 14.72 3.12
N VAL A 109 2.84 13.82 2.96
CA VAL A 109 1.46 14.07 3.41
C VAL A 109 1.41 14.12 4.93
N SER A 110 0.67 15.07 5.49
CA SER A 110 0.52 15.19 6.94
C SER A 110 -0.44 14.13 7.52
N THR A 111 -0.25 13.78 8.81
CA THR A 111 -1.21 12.93 9.54
C THR A 111 -2.61 13.53 9.58
N ARG A 112 -2.72 14.87 9.58
CA ARG A 112 -3.99 15.61 9.50
C ARG A 112 -4.70 15.34 8.17
N ASP A 113 -3.96 15.34 7.05
CA ASP A 113 -4.55 15.10 5.74
C ASP A 113 -4.94 13.65 5.56
N LEU A 114 -4.16 12.69 6.10
CA LEU A 114 -4.58 11.29 6.18
C LEU A 114 -5.92 11.14 6.93
N ALA A 115 -6.05 11.78 8.09
CA ALA A 115 -7.30 11.75 8.87
C ALA A 115 -8.48 12.38 8.10
N ARG A 116 -8.23 13.45 7.31
CA ARG A 116 -9.26 14.05 6.44
C ARG A 116 -9.71 13.11 5.33
N VAL A 117 -8.78 12.38 4.69
CA VAL A 117 -9.11 11.37 3.68
C VAL A 117 -9.91 10.23 4.30
N GLN A 118 -9.49 9.73 5.47
CA GLN A 118 -10.23 8.70 6.21
C GLN A 118 -11.66 9.16 6.55
N ALA A 119 -11.80 10.36 7.11
CA ALA A 119 -13.11 10.92 7.47
C ALA A 119 -14.01 11.09 6.24
N ALA A 120 -13.47 11.54 5.11
CA ALA A 120 -14.21 11.67 3.86
C ALA A 120 -14.63 10.33 3.26
N SER A 121 -13.86 9.27 3.48
CA SER A 121 -14.16 7.90 3.02
C SER A 121 -15.26 7.23 3.84
N GLY A 122 -15.44 7.62 5.09
CA GLY A 122 -16.36 6.97 6.03
C GLY A 122 -15.95 5.52 6.30
N LYS A 123 -16.77 4.56 5.88
CA LYS A 123 -16.50 3.11 6.03
C LYS A 123 -15.81 2.48 4.81
N ARG A 124 -15.59 3.25 3.74
CA ARG A 124 -14.94 2.73 2.53
C ARG A 124 -13.43 2.62 2.75
N PRO A 125 -12.77 1.60 2.17
CA PRO A 125 -11.32 1.48 2.22
C PRO A 125 -10.62 2.73 1.66
N VAL A 126 -9.49 3.10 2.26
CA VAL A 126 -8.69 4.26 1.84
C VAL A 126 -7.41 3.87 1.09
N THR A 127 -7.16 2.58 0.90
CA THR A 127 -5.96 2.09 0.22
C THR A 127 -5.78 2.72 -1.16
N MET A 128 -6.81 2.66 -2.02
CA MET A 128 -6.73 3.23 -3.37
C MET A 128 -6.66 4.77 -3.36
N PRO A 129 -7.48 5.51 -2.61
CA PRO A 129 -7.31 6.96 -2.45
C PRO A 129 -5.91 7.38 -2.03
N LEU A 130 -5.30 6.70 -1.05
CA LEU A 130 -3.95 7.01 -0.58
C LEU A 130 -2.87 6.64 -1.62
N ALA A 131 -3.04 5.54 -2.35
CA ALA A 131 -2.17 5.20 -3.46
C ALA A 131 -2.20 6.25 -4.57
N VAL A 132 -3.39 6.75 -4.93
CA VAL A 132 -3.56 7.87 -5.88
C VAL A 132 -2.87 9.14 -5.37
N LEU A 133 -3.04 9.48 -4.10
CA LEU A 133 -2.40 10.64 -3.48
C LEU A 133 -0.88 10.57 -3.60
N THR A 134 -0.31 9.43 -3.23
CA THR A 134 1.14 9.18 -3.30
C THR A 134 1.66 9.25 -4.73
N ASP A 135 0.94 8.65 -5.69
CA ASP A 135 1.31 8.67 -7.12
C ASP A 135 1.29 10.09 -7.71
N LEU A 136 0.27 10.89 -7.40
CA LEU A 136 0.19 12.28 -7.85
C LEU A 136 1.39 13.11 -7.35
N ILE A 137 1.74 12.95 -6.07
CA ILE A 137 2.89 13.66 -5.47
C ILE A 137 4.20 13.18 -6.12
N GLY A 138 4.36 11.88 -6.32
CA GLY A 138 5.51 11.32 -7.03
C GLY A 138 5.65 11.82 -8.47
N ARG A 139 4.55 12.29 -9.08
CA ARG A 139 4.51 12.93 -10.42
C ARG A 139 4.60 14.45 -10.37
N GLN A 140 5.09 15.00 -9.28
CA GLN A 140 5.30 16.43 -9.11
C GLN A 140 4.01 17.28 -8.99
N VAL A 141 2.86 16.66 -8.72
CA VAL A 141 1.68 17.41 -8.31
C VAL A 141 1.91 17.92 -6.88
N PRO A 142 1.80 19.22 -6.60
CA PRO A 142 2.01 19.77 -5.25
C PRO A 142 1.10 19.09 -4.21
N ILE A 143 1.62 18.81 -3.02
CA ILE A 143 0.90 18.11 -1.95
C ILE A 143 -0.48 18.73 -1.66
N PRO A 144 -0.63 20.06 -1.51
CA PRO A 144 -1.95 20.66 -1.28
C PRO A 144 -2.95 20.38 -2.40
N THR A 145 -2.50 20.47 -3.66
CA THR A 145 -3.33 20.19 -4.85
C THR A 145 -3.72 18.72 -4.91
N ALA A 146 -2.77 17.79 -4.76
CA ALA A 146 -3.02 16.35 -4.75
C ALA A 146 -4.02 15.97 -3.64
N THR A 147 -3.82 16.49 -2.42
CA THR A 147 -4.71 16.26 -1.29
C THR A 147 -6.13 16.77 -1.56
N MET A 148 -6.26 17.98 -2.11
CA MET A 148 -7.56 18.56 -2.46
C MET A 148 -8.29 17.70 -3.50
N LEU A 149 -7.61 17.29 -4.56
CA LEU A 149 -8.19 16.46 -5.63
C LEU A 149 -8.64 15.10 -5.10
N VAL A 150 -7.81 14.42 -4.31
CA VAL A 150 -8.18 13.11 -3.72
C VAL A 150 -9.37 13.26 -2.78
N LEU A 151 -9.41 14.28 -1.93
CA LEU A 151 -10.57 14.56 -1.07
C LEU A 151 -11.85 14.79 -1.88
N GLN A 152 -11.75 15.50 -3.00
CA GLN A 152 -12.89 15.73 -3.90
C GLN A 152 -13.38 14.40 -4.53
N LEU A 153 -12.48 13.57 -5.04
CA LEU A 153 -12.81 12.26 -5.61
C LEU A 153 -13.46 11.32 -4.58
N VAL A 154 -12.90 11.30 -3.37
CA VAL A 154 -13.43 10.50 -2.25
C VAL A 154 -14.83 10.96 -1.84
N LYS A 155 -15.05 12.27 -1.70
CA LYS A 155 -16.36 12.86 -1.37
C LYS A 155 -17.40 12.59 -2.45
N SER A 156 -16.99 12.56 -3.73
CA SER A 156 -17.85 12.21 -4.86
C SER A 156 -18.09 10.70 -5.00
N ALA A 157 -17.65 9.90 -4.02
CA ALA A 157 -17.80 8.44 -3.97
C ALA A 157 -17.28 7.72 -5.23
N VAL A 158 -16.24 8.25 -5.87
CA VAL A 158 -15.58 7.64 -7.02
C VAL A 158 -15.12 6.24 -6.65
N LYS A 159 -15.38 5.25 -7.52
CA LYS A 159 -15.02 3.85 -7.29
C LYS A 159 -13.52 3.62 -7.47
N ASP A 160 -12.97 2.59 -6.84
CA ASP A 160 -11.54 2.25 -6.94
C ASP A 160 -11.11 1.93 -8.38
N SER A 161 -11.98 1.30 -9.20
CA SER A 161 -11.73 1.09 -10.62
C SER A 161 -11.53 2.40 -11.38
N ASP A 162 -12.34 3.41 -11.07
CA ASP A 162 -12.27 4.73 -11.71
C ASP A 162 -11.07 5.53 -11.20
N LEU A 163 -10.71 5.37 -9.92
CA LEU A 163 -9.47 5.92 -9.36
C LEU A 163 -8.23 5.32 -10.03
N SER A 164 -8.23 4.01 -10.31
CA SER A 164 -7.16 3.35 -11.06
C SER A 164 -7.07 3.85 -12.50
N LEU A 165 -8.22 4.09 -13.15
CA LEU A 165 -8.27 4.67 -14.50
C LEU A 165 -7.79 6.13 -14.49
N TYR A 166 -8.18 6.90 -13.48
CA TYR A 166 -7.72 8.27 -13.25
C TYR A 166 -6.18 8.33 -13.18
N GLN A 167 -5.58 7.49 -12.36
CA GLN A 167 -4.12 7.38 -12.23
C GLN A 167 -3.44 7.14 -13.59
N ARG A 168 -3.93 6.14 -14.36
CA ARG A 168 -3.36 5.82 -15.67
C ARG A 168 -3.51 6.98 -16.66
N ASN A 169 -4.67 7.64 -16.68
CA ASN A 169 -4.93 8.75 -17.60
C ASN A 169 -4.08 9.99 -17.25
N VAL A 170 -3.96 10.34 -15.97
CA VAL A 170 -3.08 11.44 -15.53
C VAL A 170 -1.63 11.14 -15.93
N ARG A 171 -1.17 9.92 -15.69
CA ARG A 171 0.16 9.48 -16.11
C ARG A 171 0.37 9.66 -17.61
N ALA A 172 -0.56 9.15 -18.44
CA ALA A 172 -0.44 9.24 -19.88
C ALA A 172 -0.47 10.70 -20.39
N ASP A 173 -1.21 11.59 -19.72
CA ASP A 173 -1.22 13.02 -20.08
C ASP A 173 0.13 13.68 -19.75
N ILE A 174 0.72 13.37 -18.59
CA ILE A 174 2.06 13.88 -18.20
C ILE A 174 3.14 13.35 -19.15
N GLU A 175 3.12 12.06 -19.49
CA GLU A 175 4.04 11.45 -20.45
C GLU A 175 3.95 12.08 -21.85
N ARG A 176 2.81 12.70 -22.21
CA ARG A 176 2.62 13.48 -23.42
C ARG A 176 2.96 14.97 -23.29
N GLY A 177 3.52 15.37 -22.16
CA GLY A 177 4.00 16.75 -21.91
C GLY A 177 3.00 17.66 -21.22
N ALA A 178 1.87 17.15 -20.70
CA ALA A 178 0.95 17.98 -19.95
C ALA A 178 1.55 18.36 -18.58
N ASP A 179 1.24 19.57 -18.10
CA ASP A 179 1.55 19.95 -16.72
C ASP A 179 0.88 19.00 -15.71
N PRO A 180 1.61 18.47 -14.71
CA PRO A 180 1.07 17.49 -13.78
C PRO A 180 -0.19 17.96 -13.05
N SER A 181 -0.23 19.19 -12.58
CA SER A 181 -1.39 19.74 -11.87
C SER A 181 -2.60 19.95 -12.78
N ALA A 182 -2.35 20.41 -14.00
CA ALA A 182 -3.40 20.60 -15.00
C ALA A 182 -4.00 19.24 -15.43
N ALA A 183 -3.17 18.24 -15.72
CA ALA A 183 -3.59 16.88 -16.06
C ALA A 183 -4.44 16.28 -14.92
N ALA A 184 -3.94 16.30 -13.69
CA ALA A 184 -4.65 15.78 -12.54
C ALA A 184 -6.01 16.47 -12.32
N THR A 185 -6.03 17.81 -12.39
CA THR A 185 -7.26 18.61 -12.18
C THR A 185 -8.30 18.33 -13.27
N THR A 186 -7.90 18.31 -14.53
CA THR A 186 -8.81 18.08 -15.67
C THR A 186 -9.44 16.70 -15.58
N ARG A 187 -8.64 15.66 -15.29
CA ARG A 187 -9.14 14.28 -15.15
C ARG A 187 -10.06 14.12 -13.94
N ALA A 188 -9.74 14.75 -12.79
CA ALA A 188 -10.59 14.72 -11.61
C ALA A 188 -11.97 15.35 -11.86
N ARG A 189 -11.99 16.52 -12.51
CA ARG A 189 -13.25 17.22 -12.90
C ARG A 189 -14.13 16.33 -13.76
N GLY A 190 -13.58 15.64 -14.76
CA GLY A 190 -14.34 14.72 -15.61
C GLY A 190 -14.97 13.56 -14.84
N LEU A 191 -14.35 13.04 -13.78
CA LEU A 191 -14.90 11.98 -12.95
C LEU A 191 -16.03 12.48 -12.03
N THR A 192 -15.85 13.64 -11.40
CA THR A 192 -16.85 14.19 -10.48
C THR A 192 -18.13 14.63 -11.20
N GLN A 193 -18.02 15.12 -12.44
CA GLN A 193 -19.18 15.46 -13.25
C GLN A 193 -20.00 14.23 -13.66
N ARG A 194 -19.38 13.11 -13.99
CA ARG A 194 -20.06 11.85 -14.34
C ARG A 194 -20.76 11.23 -13.13
N GLY A 195 -20.18 11.31 -11.95
CA GLY A 195 -20.78 10.83 -10.69
C GLY A 195 -22.04 11.60 -10.32
N GLY A 196 -22.10 12.90 -10.58
CA GLY A 196 -23.29 13.75 -10.32
C GLY A 196 -24.45 13.52 -11.30
N ALA A 197 -24.18 13.09 -12.51
CA ALA A 197 -25.23 12.86 -13.52
C ALA A 197 -26.02 11.56 -13.31
N GLY A 198 -25.49 10.62 -12.51
CA GLY A 198 -26.15 9.33 -12.23
C GLY A 198 -27.25 9.36 -11.18
N THR A 199 -27.37 10.44 -10.40
CA THR A 199 -28.35 10.54 -9.29
C THR A 199 -29.65 11.27 -9.67
N ASN A 200 -29.74 11.83 -10.86
CA ASN A 200 -30.95 12.54 -11.36
C ASN A 200 -31.65 11.76 -12.48
N ARG A 201 -32.08 10.52 -12.19
CA ARG A 201 -33.10 9.88 -13.05
C ARG A 201 -34.46 10.12 -12.42
N PRO A 202 -35.34 10.96 -13.00
CA PRO A 202 -36.70 11.08 -12.50
C PRO A 202 -37.40 9.73 -12.70
N THR A 203 -37.94 9.19 -11.61
CA THR A 203 -38.92 8.09 -11.65
C THR A 203 -40.17 8.62 -12.36
N GLN A 204 -40.41 8.13 -13.55
CA GLN A 204 -41.73 8.18 -14.16
C GLN A 204 -42.51 6.95 -13.79
#